data_3a15b69330efec72638645919a53637c
#
_entry.id   3a15b69330efec72638645919a53637c
#
_cell.length_a   1.000
_cell.length_b   1.000
_cell.length_c   1.000
_cell.angle_alpha   90.00
_cell.angle_beta   90.00
_cell.angle_gamma   90.00
#
_symmetry.space_group_name_H-M   'P 1'
#
loop_
_entity.id
_entity.type
_entity.pdbx_description
1 polymer ?
#
loop_
_entity_poly.entity_id
_entity_poly.type
_entity_poly.pdbx_seq_one_letter_code
_entity_poly.pdbx_strand_id
1 'polypeptide(L)'
;MSLKKAKVRREIGKHWIVEGGRNTYGKALGIMVLDTRFDRLPGDVANASTYSYPVVFRTIKGATTQKVIKEGGAGLVPLFARAARDLEREGVKAITTSCGFLALH
;
A
#
# COMPACT_ATOMS: atom_id res chain seq x y z
N MET A 1 0.41 15.41 -0.71
CA MET A 1 -1.02 15.44 -1.00
C MET A 1 -1.82 15.27 0.28
N SER A 2 -2.80 16.10 0.45
CA SER A 2 -3.67 16.00 1.62
C SER A 2 -4.75 14.96 1.36
N LEU A 3 -4.88 14.01 2.27
CA LEU A 3 -5.94 13.02 2.23
C LEU A 3 -7.03 13.43 3.21
N LYS A 4 -8.19 13.68 2.68
CA LYS A 4 -9.34 13.98 3.52
C LYS A 4 -9.90 12.69 4.07
N LYS A 5 -9.94 12.58 5.38
CA LYS A 5 -10.58 11.45 6.04
C LYS A 5 -12.05 11.77 6.26
N ALA A 6 -12.89 10.75 6.30
CA ALA A 6 -14.25 10.93 6.73
C ALA A 6 -14.25 11.37 8.20
N LYS A 7 -15.11 12.31 8.51
CA LYS A 7 -15.24 12.81 9.88
C LYS A 7 -16.66 12.58 10.34
N VAL A 8 -16.78 11.92 11.49
CA VAL A 8 -18.06 11.84 12.17
C VAL A 8 -18.22 13.14 12.95
N ARG A 9 -19.16 13.93 12.56
CA ARG A 9 -19.34 15.26 13.17
C ARG A 9 -20.15 15.19 14.44
N ARG A 10 -21.25 14.51 14.39
CA ARG A 10 -22.12 14.32 15.56
C ARG A 10 -23.22 13.34 15.26
N GLU A 11 -23.76 12.78 16.31
CA GLU A 11 -24.97 11.98 16.21
C GLU A 11 -26.22 12.88 16.27
N ILE A 12 -27.16 12.64 15.41
CA ILE A 12 -28.45 13.31 15.43
C ILE A 12 -29.51 12.23 15.52
N GLY A 13 -30.08 12.05 16.72
CA GLY A 13 -30.95 10.92 17.00
C GLY A 13 -30.19 9.62 16.85
N LYS A 14 -30.58 8.80 15.86
CA LYS A 14 -29.90 7.54 15.54
C LYS A 14 -29.03 7.66 14.30
N HIS A 15 -28.79 8.85 13.81
CA HIS A 15 -28.04 9.07 12.59
C HIS A 15 -26.75 9.80 12.86
N TRP A 16 -25.73 9.48 12.08
CA TRP A 16 -24.45 10.13 12.12
C TRP A 16 -24.31 11.03 10.91
N ILE A 17 -23.76 12.22 11.11
CA ILE A 17 -23.37 13.09 10.01
C ILE A 17 -21.88 12.86 9.77
N VAL A 18 -21.55 12.42 8.57
CA VAL A 18 -20.20 12.09 8.17
C VAL A 18 -19.81 12.97 7.00
N GLU A 19 -18.68 13.68 7.13
CA GLU A 19 -18.11 14.40 6.01
C GLU A 19 -17.22 13.48 5.18
N GLY A 20 -17.42 13.51 3.86
CA GLY A 20 -16.72 12.64 2.95
C GLY A 20 -15.23 12.96 2.83
N GLY A 21 -14.49 12.03 2.38
CA GLY A 21 -13.08 12.12 2.06
C GLY A 21 -12.78 11.13 0.95
N ARG A 22 -12.62 9.87 1.30
CA ARG A 22 -12.43 8.78 0.33
C ARG A 22 -13.73 8.00 0.18
N ASN A 23 -13.82 7.23 -0.91
CA ASN A 23 -14.96 6.34 -1.11
C ASN A 23 -14.75 4.95 -0.52
N THR A 24 -13.56 4.65 -0.03
CA THR A 24 -13.26 3.39 0.66
C THR A 24 -12.40 3.64 1.89
N TYR A 25 -12.60 2.83 2.90
CA TYR A 25 -11.94 2.96 4.19
C TYR A 25 -11.57 1.60 4.77
N GLY A 26 -10.77 1.61 5.82
CA GLY A 26 -10.47 0.41 6.58
C GLY A 26 -9.19 -0.31 6.19
N LYS A 27 -8.45 0.21 5.23
CA LYS A 27 -7.19 -0.38 4.80
C LYS A 27 -6.08 0.10 5.72
N ALA A 28 -5.40 -0.81 6.38
CA ALA A 28 -4.38 -0.45 7.37
C ALA A 28 -2.99 -0.34 6.77
N LEU A 29 -2.57 -1.30 5.96
CA LEU A 29 -1.22 -1.38 5.42
C LEU A 29 -1.25 -1.53 3.91
N GLY A 30 -0.46 -0.72 3.22
CA GLY A 30 -0.21 -0.88 1.80
C GLY A 30 1.15 -1.53 1.58
N ILE A 31 1.20 -2.55 0.74
CA ILE A 31 2.42 -3.30 0.47
C ILE A 31 2.72 -3.24 -1.02
N MET A 32 3.85 -2.65 -1.36
CA MET A 32 4.34 -2.63 -2.73
C MET A 32 5.16 -3.90 -2.96
N VAL A 33 4.80 -4.66 -3.98
CA VAL A 33 5.46 -5.93 -4.27
C VAL A 33 6.08 -5.90 -5.66
N LEU A 34 7.20 -6.64 -5.79
CA LEU A 34 7.84 -6.80 -7.08
C LEU A 34 6.98 -7.64 -8.00
N ASP A 35 7.24 -7.50 -9.29
CA ASP A 35 6.56 -8.28 -10.32
C ASP A 35 7.17 -9.67 -10.43
N THR A 36 6.83 -10.52 -9.46
CA THR A 36 7.36 -11.87 -9.33
C THR A 36 6.23 -12.89 -9.35
N ARG A 37 6.59 -14.14 -9.61
CA ARG A 37 5.63 -15.26 -9.69
C ARG A 37 6.20 -16.46 -8.95
N PHE A 38 6.00 -16.52 -7.64
CA PHE A 38 6.34 -17.68 -6.84
C PHE A 38 5.41 -17.75 -5.63
N ASP A 39 5.37 -18.92 -5.00
CA ASP A 39 4.44 -19.14 -3.88
C ASP A 39 4.77 -18.23 -2.71
N ARG A 40 3.72 -17.69 -2.11
CA ARG A 40 3.82 -16.85 -0.91
C ARG A 40 3.02 -17.54 0.20
N LEU A 41 3.71 -18.24 1.07
CA LEU A 41 3.08 -19.00 2.14
C LEU A 41 2.63 -18.08 3.28
N PRO A 42 1.71 -18.55 4.15
CA PRO A 42 1.38 -17.78 5.35
C PRO A 42 2.63 -17.44 6.14
N GLY A 43 2.74 -16.19 6.57
CA GLY A 43 3.94 -15.65 7.19
C GLY A 43 4.80 -14.83 6.25
N ASP A 44 4.64 -15.00 4.94
CA ASP A 44 5.34 -14.19 3.95
C ASP A 44 4.71 -12.80 3.88
N VAL A 45 5.54 -11.77 3.62
CA VAL A 45 5.09 -10.39 3.51
C VAL A 45 4.03 -10.19 2.43
N ALA A 46 4.04 -11.01 1.39
CA ALA A 46 3.12 -10.90 0.27
C ALA A 46 1.95 -11.88 0.34
N ASN A 47 1.69 -12.44 1.51
CA ASN A 47 0.51 -13.25 1.74
C ASN A 47 -0.42 -12.51 2.69
N ALA A 48 -1.66 -12.27 2.25
CA ALA A 48 -2.61 -11.51 3.04
C ALA A 48 -2.93 -12.13 4.39
N SER A 49 -2.88 -13.48 4.50
CA SER A 49 -3.18 -14.18 5.74
C SER A 49 -2.10 -14.00 6.80
N THR A 50 -0.95 -13.41 6.44
CA THR A 50 0.10 -13.08 7.41
C THR A 50 -0.37 -12.02 8.40
N TYR A 51 -1.35 -11.22 8.02
CA TYR A 51 -1.77 -10.05 8.80
C TYR A 51 -3.13 -10.26 9.43
N SER A 52 -3.33 -9.70 10.62
CA SER A 52 -4.61 -9.75 11.34
C SER A 52 -5.51 -8.55 11.02
N TYR A 53 -5.10 -7.71 10.07
CA TYR A 53 -5.81 -6.50 9.67
C TYR A 53 -5.80 -6.37 8.15
N PRO A 54 -6.68 -5.56 7.57
CA PRO A 54 -6.76 -5.41 6.12
C PRO A 54 -5.50 -4.81 5.52
N VAL A 55 -5.03 -5.42 4.43
CA VAL A 55 -3.86 -4.94 3.68
C VAL A 55 -4.23 -4.77 2.21
N VAL A 56 -3.49 -3.92 1.53
CA VAL A 56 -3.62 -3.70 0.08
C VAL A 56 -2.28 -3.99 -0.56
N PHE A 57 -2.28 -4.88 -1.54
CA PHE A 57 -1.07 -5.15 -2.32
C PHE A 57 -1.10 -4.34 -3.60
N ARG A 58 0.06 -3.82 -3.95
CA ARG A 58 0.23 -3.13 -5.23
C ARG A 58 1.46 -3.70 -5.92
N THR A 59 1.24 -4.41 -7.02
CA THR A 59 2.34 -4.95 -7.81
C THR A 59 2.90 -3.86 -8.71
N ILE A 60 4.21 -3.72 -8.70
CA ILE A 60 4.91 -2.77 -9.56
C ILE A 60 5.29 -3.51 -10.84
N LYS A 61 4.48 -3.33 -11.87
CA LYS A 61 4.69 -4.01 -13.15
C LYS A 61 6.07 -3.71 -13.72
N GLY A 62 6.76 -4.74 -14.16
CA GLY A 62 8.09 -4.62 -14.74
C GLY A 62 9.21 -4.55 -13.72
N ALA A 63 8.90 -4.42 -12.43
CA ALA A 63 9.91 -4.39 -11.38
C ALA A 63 10.33 -5.82 -11.02
N THR A 64 11.07 -6.45 -11.91
CA THR A 64 11.54 -7.82 -11.69
C THR A 64 12.73 -7.85 -10.75
N THR A 65 12.98 -9.01 -10.16
CA THR A 65 14.16 -9.19 -9.30
C THR A 65 15.45 -8.88 -10.05
N GLN A 66 15.55 -9.32 -11.30
CA GLN A 66 16.73 -9.05 -12.11
C GLN A 66 16.96 -7.55 -12.31
N LYS A 67 15.91 -6.80 -12.59
CA LYS A 67 16.00 -5.37 -12.79
C LYS A 67 16.45 -4.67 -11.52
N VAL A 68 15.91 -5.07 -10.38
CA VAL A 68 16.31 -4.51 -9.09
C VAL A 68 17.78 -4.77 -8.82
N ILE A 69 18.23 -5.99 -9.05
CA ILE A 69 19.63 -6.37 -8.80
C ILE A 69 20.57 -5.63 -9.75
N LYS A 70 20.27 -5.63 -11.05
CA LYS A 70 21.14 -5.01 -12.06
C LYS A 70 21.24 -3.50 -11.92
N GLU A 71 20.13 -2.86 -11.59
CA GLU A 71 20.05 -1.40 -11.57
C GLU A 71 20.15 -0.83 -10.15
N GLY A 72 20.32 -1.70 -9.15
CA GLY A 72 20.37 -1.27 -7.76
C GLY A 72 19.04 -0.67 -7.29
N GLY A 73 17.97 -0.86 -8.04
CA GLY A 73 16.65 -0.33 -7.74
C GLY A 73 16.45 1.13 -8.10
N ALA A 74 17.50 1.86 -8.44
CA ALA A 74 17.40 3.31 -8.66
C ALA A 74 16.46 3.66 -9.82
N GLY A 75 16.52 2.92 -10.92
CA GLY A 75 15.66 3.16 -12.08
C GLY A 75 14.18 2.88 -11.82
N LEU A 76 13.87 2.18 -10.73
CA LEU A 76 12.50 1.84 -10.37
C LEU A 76 11.89 2.78 -9.33
N VAL A 77 12.70 3.66 -8.73
CA VAL A 77 12.24 4.56 -7.68
C VAL A 77 11.01 5.39 -8.10
N PRO A 78 10.94 5.97 -9.31
CA PRO A 78 9.75 6.72 -9.70
C PRO A 78 8.47 5.86 -9.72
N LEU A 79 8.59 4.59 -10.11
CA LEU A 79 7.45 3.68 -10.14
C LEU A 79 6.95 3.38 -8.72
N PHE A 80 7.87 3.13 -7.81
CA PHE A 80 7.53 2.88 -6.41
C PHE A 80 6.95 4.14 -5.76
N ALA A 81 7.50 5.31 -6.06
CA ALA A 81 6.98 6.56 -5.54
C ALA A 81 5.53 6.79 -5.99
N ARG A 82 5.22 6.49 -7.24
CA ARG A 82 3.86 6.60 -7.75
C ARG A 82 2.92 5.64 -7.05
N ALA A 83 3.35 4.39 -6.90
CA ALA A 83 2.55 3.38 -6.21
C ALA A 83 2.29 3.77 -4.75
N ALA A 84 3.30 4.32 -4.09
CA ALA A 84 3.15 4.80 -2.72
C ALA A 84 2.11 5.92 -2.63
N ARG A 85 2.13 6.86 -3.57
CA ARG A 85 1.13 7.93 -3.60
C ARG A 85 -0.28 7.38 -3.84
N ASP A 86 -0.41 6.37 -4.71
CA ASP A 86 -1.70 5.75 -4.96
C ASP A 86 -2.23 5.06 -3.71
N LEU A 87 -1.37 4.35 -3.00
CA LEU A 87 -1.75 3.71 -1.74
C LEU A 87 -2.13 4.74 -0.67
N GLU A 88 -1.41 5.84 -0.62
CA GLU A 88 -1.75 6.94 0.28
C GLU A 88 -3.14 7.48 -0.01
N ARG A 89 -3.49 7.63 -1.28
CA ARG A 89 -4.82 8.07 -1.69
C ARG A 89 -5.91 7.08 -1.30
N GLU A 90 -5.59 5.79 -1.27
CA GLU A 90 -6.53 4.77 -0.80
C GLU A 90 -6.70 4.78 0.72
N GLY A 91 -5.87 5.53 1.42
CA GLY A 91 -6.06 5.77 2.83
C GLY A 91 -5.40 4.76 3.75
N VAL A 92 -4.39 4.04 3.28
CA VAL A 92 -3.62 3.16 4.16
C VAL A 92 -2.90 4.00 5.21
N LYS A 93 -2.69 3.42 6.39
CA LYS A 93 -2.03 4.12 7.50
C LYS A 93 -0.53 3.99 7.43
N ALA A 94 -0.01 2.97 6.74
CA ALA A 94 1.41 2.74 6.57
C ALA A 94 1.65 2.09 5.24
N ILE A 95 2.87 2.24 4.72
CA ILE A 95 3.28 1.66 3.44
C ILE A 95 4.61 0.96 3.64
N THR A 96 4.72 -0.23 3.07
CA THR A 96 5.96 -0.99 3.08
C THR A 96 6.19 -1.64 1.73
N THR A 97 7.30 -2.33 1.58
CA THR A 97 7.65 -3.03 0.36
C THR A 97 8.19 -4.41 0.69
N SER A 98 8.01 -5.34 -0.25
CA SER A 98 8.58 -6.68 -0.13
C SER A 98 10.06 -6.73 -0.50
N CYS A 99 10.64 -5.64 -0.99
CA CYS A 99 12.01 -5.61 -1.47
C CYS A 99 12.90 -4.71 -0.62
N GLY A 100 13.85 -5.32 0.10
CA GLY A 100 14.78 -4.59 0.95
C GLY A 100 15.75 -3.68 0.20
N PHE A 101 15.99 -3.93 -1.08
CA PHE A 101 16.85 -3.06 -1.88
C PHE A 101 16.35 -1.61 -1.94
N LEU A 102 15.05 -1.41 -1.82
CA LEU A 102 14.47 -0.08 -1.88
C LEU A 102 14.75 0.74 -0.63
N ALA A 103 15.19 0.12 0.43
CA ALA A 103 15.54 0.84 1.65
C ALA A 103 16.73 1.77 1.46
N LEU A 104 17.51 1.57 0.39
CA LEU A 104 18.65 2.41 0.05
C LEU A 104 18.27 3.67 -0.72
N HIS A 105 17.03 3.79 -1.09
CA HIS A 105 16.51 4.89 -1.90
C HIS A 105 15.27 5.56 -1.23
#